data_1a72a15083d6f619e826f9299030bdfb
#
_entry.id   1a72a15083d6f619e826f9299030bdfb
#
_cell.length_a   1.000
_cell.length_b   1.000
_cell.length_c   1.000
_cell.angle_alpha   90.00
_cell.angle_beta   90.00
_cell.angle_gamma   90.00
#
_symmetry.space_group_name_H-M   'P 1'
#
loop_
_entity.id
_entity.type
_entity.pdbx_description
1 polymer ?
#
loop_
_entity_poly.entity_id
_entity_poly.type
_entity_poly.pdbx_seq_one_letter_code
_entity_poly.pdbx_strand_id
1 'polypeptide(L)'
;MKIIYKDGTVAECPQEEELHVLRHTAAHIMAQAIKRLYPQADFAFGPATENGFYYDVDLGDIKLTDEDLAAIEKEMKKICKENLPIKPFILSRDEAVKLMEERQEHYKIEHIADLADETEFSFYQQGEYVDMCIGPHLCYTKALKAFKITQQSGAYWKNDKENKMLTRINGVAFHNQEELDAWEKQQQEARERDHRKIGKEMRLFMTDDLVGRGLPMFLPNGYTVWQQLEDYIKGKERERGYLHVMTPCIGTVNLYKTSGHWDHYRENMFPAMEMEGESYVLRPMNCPHHMMIYANQPHSYRQLPIRIGEIAHDFRYESSGTLKGIERGRHFCQNDAHLFCTPEQIKSEVANVCALIFDVYKDFNITDYRCVLSLRDPADKKKYHDDD
;
A
#
# COMPACT_ATOMS: atom_id res chain seq x y z
N MET A 1 10.82 26.10 -6.46
CA MET A 1 11.05 25.41 -7.78
C MET A 1 10.08 25.96 -8.81
N LYS A 2 10.55 26.35 -10.02
CA LYS A 2 9.65 26.89 -11.09
C LYS A 2 8.99 25.78 -11.88
N ILE A 3 7.69 25.92 -12.11
CA ILE A 3 6.84 24.97 -12.84
C ILE A 3 6.08 25.69 -13.95
N ILE A 4 5.64 24.92 -14.96
CA ILE A 4 4.86 25.43 -16.10
C ILE A 4 3.52 24.69 -16.16
N TYR A 5 2.43 25.46 -16.24
CA TYR A 5 1.07 24.97 -16.37
C TYR A 5 0.67 24.82 -17.83
N LYS A 6 -0.45 24.12 -18.09
CA LYS A 6 -0.97 23.82 -19.43
C LYS A 6 -1.27 25.04 -20.27
N ASP A 7 -1.53 26.19 -19.67
CA ASP A 7 -1.77 27.48 -20.34
C ASP A 7 -0.48 28.25 -20.65
N GLY A 8 0.69 27.69 -20.31
CA GLY A 8 2.00 28.34 -20.47
C GLY A 8 2.41 29.24 -19.31
N THR A 9 1.58 29.40 -18.30
CA THR A 9 1.92 30.20 -17.11
C THR A 9 3.06 29.52 -16.33
N VAL A 10 4.06 30.31 -15.96
CA VAL A 10 5.18 29.90 -15.13
C VAL A 10 5.05 30.49 -13.73
N ALA A 11 5.08 29.64 -12.70
CA ALA A 11 4.98 30.06 -11.30
C ALA A 11 5.98 29.31 -10.41
N GLU A 12 6.16 29.78 -9.17
CA GLU A 12 6.83 28.99 -8.14
C GLU A 12 5.89 27.88 -7.66
N CYS A 13 6.43 26.66 -7.54
CA CYS A 13 5.69 25.51 -7.07
C CYS A 13 5.41 25.63 -5.57
N PRO A 14 4.18 25.36 -5.08
CA PRO A 14 3.93 25.17 -3.67
C PRO A 14 4.81 24.04 -3.11
N GLN A 15 5.32 24.20 -1.91
CA GLN A 15 6.29 23.26 -1.31
C GLN A 15 5.70 21.84 -1.20
N GLU A 16 4.43 21.73 -0.87
CA GLU A 16 3.71 20.45 -0.75
C GLU A 16 3.51 19.72 -2.08
N GLU A 17 3.59 20.42 -3.22
CA GLU A 17 3.42 19.85 -4.57
C GLU A 17 4.76 19.56 -5.26
N GLU A 18 5.87 20.05 -4.73
CA GLU A 18 7.18 19.96 -5.40
C GLU A 18 7.58 18.54 -5.79
N LEU A 19 7.44 17.57 -4.89
CA LEU A 19 7.75 16.17 -5.17
C LEU A 19 6.81 15.57 -6.22
N HIS A 20 5.54 15.94 -6.20
CA HIS A 20 4.56 15.45 -7.19
C HIS A 20 4.94 15.91 -8.60
N VAL A 21 5.20 17.22 -8.78
CA VAL A 21 5.59 17.78 -10.08
C VAL A 21 6.92 17.21 -10.57
N LEU A 22 7.87 17.04 -9.65
CA LEU A 22 9.19 16.46 -9.96
C LEU A 22 9.07 15.01 -10.44
N ARG A 23 8.26 14.19 -9.78
CA ARG A 23 7.97 12.81 -10.15
C ARG A 23 7.19 12.70 -11.45
N HIS A 24 6.22 13.58 -11.66
CA HIS A 24 5.45 13.64 -12.90
C HIS A 24 6.35 14.00 -14.10
N THR A 25 7.24 14.97 -13.93
CA THR A 25 8.23 15.29 -14.97
C THR A 25 9.22 14.16 -15.19
N ALA A 26 9.61 13.44 -14.13
CA ALA A 26 10.48 12.27 -14.25
C ALA A 26 9.82 11.13 -15.07
N ALA A 27 8.50 10.94 -14.93
CA ALA A 27 7.75 9.98 -15.75
C ALA A 27 7.83 10.33 -17.25
N HIS A 28 7.67 11.61 -17.61
CA HIS A 28 7.80 12.06 -19.01
C HIS A 28 9.23 11.92 -19.55
N ILE A 29 10.26 12.23 -18.73
CA ILE A 29 11.66 12.02 -19.11
C ILE A 29 11.96 10.54 -19.30
N MET A 30 11.37 9.66 -18.46
CA MET A 30 11.49 8.22 -18.63
C MET A 30 10.82 7.74 -19.92
N ALA A 31 9.62 8.22 -20.21
CA ALA A 31 8.92 7.90 -21.46
C ALA A 31 9.73 8.31 -22.70
N GLN A 32 10.32 9.53 -22.70
CA GLN A 32 11.24 9.95 -23.76
C GLN A 32 12.45 9.02 -23.88
N ALA A 33 13.05 8.63 -22.76
CA ALA A 33 14.18 7.71 -22.75
C ALA A 33 13.80 6.34 -23.34
N ILE A 34 12.64 5.81 -22.96
CA ILE A 34 12.11 4.56 -23.50
C ILE A 34 11.84 4.70 -25.00
N LYS A 35 11.22 5.79 -25.47
CA LYS A 35 10.96 6.00 -26.91
C LYS A 35 12.23 6.09 -27.74
N ARG A 36 13.31 6.68 -27.20
CA ARG A 36 14.64 6.71 -27.87
C ARG A 36 15.26 5.33 -28.01
N LEU A 37 15.13 4.47 -26.98
CA LEU A 37 15.70 3.13 -26.98
C LEU A 37 14.81 2.11 -27.69
N TYR A 38 13.49 2.30 -27.61
CA TYR A 38 12.46 1.43 -28.17
C TYR A 38 11.46 2.25 -29.00
N PRO A 39 11.80 2.63 -30.25
CA PRO A 39 10.95 3.51 -31.06
C PRO A 39 9.53 2.98 -31.32
N GLN A 40 9.34 1.65 -31.28
CA GLN A 40 8.05 0.97 -31.44
C GLN A 40 7.17 0.98 -30.17
N ALA A 41 7.69 1.46 -29.03
CA ALA A 41 6.94 1.51 -27.78
C ALA A 41 5.68 2.37 -27.91
N ASP A 42 4.54 1.87 -27.40
CA ASP A 42 3.26 2.56 -27.34
C ASP A 42 2.92 2.88 -25.87
N PHE A 43 2.59 4.13 -25.60
CA PHE A 43 2.54 4.64 -24.23
C PHE A 43 1.10 4.80 -23.73
N ALA A 44 0.83 4.24 -22.52
CA ALA A 44 -0.45 4.43 -21.84
C ALA A 44 -0.37 5.66 -20.90
N PHE A 45 -0.08 5.45 -19.62
CA PHE A 45 -0.07 6.53 -18.61
C PHE A 45 1.15 6.47 -17.71
N GLY A 46 1.58 7.65 -17.27
CA GLY A 46 2.74 7.86 -16.40
C GLY A 46 2.48 8.83 -15.25
N PRO A 47 1.63 8.48 -14.26
CA PRO A 47 1.36 9.38 -13.16
C PRO A 47 2.51 9.41 -12.13
N ALA A 48 2.59 10.54 -11.43
CA ALA A 48 3.26 10.59 -10.14
C ALA A 48 2.42 9.89 -9.07
N THR A 49 3.09 9.25 -8.12
CA THR A 49 2.49 8.62 -6.95
C THR A 49 3.07 9.18 -5.66
N GLU A 50 2.46 8.88 -4.52
CA GLU A 50 2.97 9.29 -3.21
C GLU A 50 4.44 8.84 -2.97
N ASN A 51 4.83 7.68 -3.51
CA ASN A 51 6.15 7.09 -3.25
C ASN A 51 7.11 7.10 -4.45
N GLY A 52 6.69 7.65 -5.62
CA GLY A 52 7.52 7.65 -6.81
C GLY A 52 6.74 8.03 -8.07
N PHE A 53 7.08 7.39 -9.17
CA PHE A 53 6.38 7.53 -10.44
C PHE A 53 6.45 6.22 -11.22
N TYR A 54 5.59 6.06 -12.21
CA TYR A 54 5.71 4.95 -13.16
C TYR A 54 5.26 5.38 -14.56
N TYR A 55 5.51 4.53 -15.53
CA TYR A 55 4.89 4.61 -16.84
C TYR A 55 4.49 3.21 -17.32
N ASP A 56 3.26 3.08 -17.81
CA ASP A 56 2.75 1.87 -18.44
C ASP A 56 2.99 1.96 -19.94
N VAL A 57 3.71 0.98 -20.49
CA VAL A 57 4.14 0.97 -21.88
C VAL A 57 3.94 -0.41 -22.51
N ASP A 58 3.47 -0.42 -23.73
CA ASP A 58 3.42 -1.61 -24.57
C ASP A 58 4.72 -1.74 -25.37
N LEU A 59 5.50 -2.74 -25.05
CA LEU A 59 6.77 -3.05 -25.71
C LEU A 59 6.63 -4.23 -26.70
N GLY A 60 5.41 -4.71 -26.96
CA GLY A 60 5.18 -5.92 -27.74
C GLY A 60 5.73 -7.15 -27.02
N ASP A 61 6.57 -7.91 -27.71
CA ASP A 61 7.19 -9.14 -27.18
C ASP A 61 8.49 -8.90 -26.38
N ILE A 62 8.92 -7.64 -26.25
CA ILE A 62 10.15 -7.31 -25.56
C ILE A 62 9.95 -7.43 -24.05
N LYS A 63 10.80 -8.25 -23.42
CA LYS A 63 10.90 -8.36 -21.96
C LYS A 63 12.16 -7.64 -21.51
N LEU A 64 11.96 -6.58 -20.72
CA LEU A 64 13.08 -5.83 -20.19
C LEU A 64 13.87 -6.66 -19.16
N THR A 65 15.18 -6.44 -19.14
CA THR A 65 16.12 -6.96 -18.15
C THR A 65 16.58 -5.85 -17.20
N ASP A 66 17.32 -6.18 -16.16
CA ASP A 66 17.94 -5.18 -15.28
C ASP A 66 18.93 -4.28 -16.04
N GLU A 67 19.59 -4.82 -17.09
CA GLU A 67 20.49 -4.07 -17.98
C GLU A 67 19.71 -3.04 -18.80
N ASP A 68 18.52 -3.39 -19.27
CA ASP A 68 17.63 -2.48 -20.00
C ASP A 68 17.14 -1.35 -19.09
N LEU A 69 16.76 -1.65 -17.84
CA LEU A 69 16.37 -0.63 -16.86
C LEU A 69 17.52 0.34 -16.58
N ALA A 70 18.76 -0.17 -16.47
CA ALA A 70 19.94 0.66 -16.32
C ALA A 70 20.23 1.51 -17.57
N ALA A 71 19.95 0.99 -18.77
CA ALA A 71 20.08 1.73 -20.02
C ALA A 71 19.05 2.87 -20.11
N ILE A 72 17.80 2.62 -19.72
CA ILE A 72 16.75 3.65 -19.63
C ILE A 72 17.17 4.77 -18.67
N GLU A 73 17.62 4.43 -17.47
CA GLU A 73 18.09 5.42 -16.49
C GLU A 73 19.26 6.24 -17.01
N LYS A 74 20.19 5.60 -17.71
CA LYS A 74 21.33 6.29 -18.35
C LYS A 74 20.88 7.25 -19.43
N GLU A 75 19.87 6.88 -20.23
CA GLU A 75 19.30 7.75 -21.25
C GLU A 75 18.54 8.93 -20.63
N MET A 76 17.77 8.71 -19.56
CA MET A 76 17.16 9.80 -18.77
C MET A 76 18.21 10.82 -18.30
N LYS A 77 19.36 10.35 -17.79
CA LYS A 77 20.47 11.22 -17.37
C LYS A 77 21.03 12.05 -18.52
N LYS A 78 21.04 11.52 -19.76
CA LYS A 78 21.43 12.31 -20.97
C LYS A 78 20.39 13.38 -21.28
N ILE A 79 19.10 13.04 -21.31
CA ILE A 79 18.00 13.97 -21.54
C ILE A 79 18.04 15.13 -20.54
N CYS A 80 18.28 14.84 -19.26
CA CYS A 80 18.45 15.88 -18.25
C CYS A 80 19.64 16.81 -18.56
N LYS A 81 20.76 16.26 -19.06
CA LYS A 81 21.95 17.08 -19.46
C LYS A 81 21.70 17.93 -20.70
N GLU A 82 20.84 17.49 -21.61
CA GLU A 82 20.43 18.25 -22.80
C GLU A 82 19.70 19.54 -22.44
N ASN A 83 19.13 19.62 -21.23
CA ASN A 83 18.43 20.79 -20.70
C ASN A 83 17.29 21.28 -21.61
N LEU A 84 16.46 20.34 -22.05
CA LEU A 84 15.34 20.63 -22.95
C LEU A 84 14.28 21.47 -22.25
N PRO A 85 13.74 22.51 -22.89
CA PRO A 85 12.57 23.22 -22.38
C PRO A 85 11.33 22.31 -22.50
N ILE A 86 10.47 22.35 -21.46
CA ILE A 86 9.18 21.68 -21.47
C ILE A 86 8.13 22.72 -21.84
N LYS A 87 7.42 22.50 -22.95
CA LYS A 87 6.48 23.46 -23.52
C LYS A 87 5.07 22.88 -23.58
N PRO A 88 4.09 23.46 -22.91
CA PRO A 88 2.70 23.07 -23.05
C PRO A 88 2.11 23.62 -24.35
N PHE A 89 1.12 22.92 -24.88
CA PHE A 89 0.22 23.38 -25.93
C PHE A 89 -1.12 22.66 -25.83
N ILE A 90 -2.15 23.23 -26.44
CA ILE A 90 -3.52 22.72 -26.39
C ILE A 90 -3.96 22.47 -27.83
N LEU A 91 -4.63 21.34 -28.06
CA LEU A 91 -5.20 20.95 -29.35
C LEU A 91 -6.69 20.64 -29.21
N SER A 92 -7.43 20.88 -30.28
CA SER A 92 -8.78 20.35 -30.43
C SER A 92 -8.77 18.81 -30.48
N ARG A 93 -9.91 18.18 -30.27
CA ARG A 93 -10.03 16.72 -30.33
C ARG A 93 -9.47 16.11 -31.63
N ASP A 94 -9.86 16.68 -32.77
CA ASP A 94 -9.46 16.15 -34.08
C ASP A 94 -7.95 16.31 -34.31
N GLU A 95 -7.37 17.42 -33.89
CA GLU A 95 -5.92 17.65 -33.96
C GLU A 95 -5.16 16.73 -32.98
N ALA A 96 -5.72 16.49 -31.79
CA ALA A 96 -5.14 15.59 -30.79
C ALA A 96 -5.11 14.15 -31.30
N VAL A 97 -6.22 13.63 -31.85
CA VAL A 97 -6.29 12.31 -32.44
C VAL A 97 -5.30 12.18 -33.59
N LYS A 98 -5.27 13.14 -34.52
CA LYS A 98 -4.33 13.15 -35.63
C LYS A 98 -2.88 13.12 -35.19
N LEU A 99 -2.51 13.91 -34.18
CA LEU A 99 -1.14 13.91 -33.62
C LEU A 99 -0.79 12.54 -33.03
N MET A 100 -1.71 11.90 -32.30
CA MET A 100 -1.49 10.59 -31.70
C MET A 100 -1.42 9.47 -32.75
N GLU A 101 -2.21 9.56 -33.83
CA GLU A 101 -2.11 8.64 -34.99
C GLU A 101 -0.74 8.75 -35.68
N GLU A 102 -0.28 9.97 -35.97
CA GLU A 102 1.06 10.22 -36.56
C GLU A 102 2.20 9.66 -35.69
N ARG A 103 2.00 9.63 -34.36
CA ARG A 103 2.96 9.10 -33.39
C ARG A 103 2.77 7.64 -33.03
N GLN A 104 1.72 7.00 -33.53
CA GLN A 104 1.37 5.60 -33.26
C GLN A 104 1.11 5.32 -31.77
N GLU A 105 0.44 6.24 -31.08
CA GLU A 105 0.11 6.15 -29.65
C GLU A 105 -1.35 5.71 -29.46
N HIS A 106 -1.63 4.41 -29.64
CA HIS A 106 -2.99 3.85 -29.68
C HIS A 106 -3.73 3.99 -28.36
N TYR A 107 -3.05 3.80 -27.21
CA TYR A 107 -3.66 3.95 -25.89
C TYR A 107 -4.11 5.39 -25.60
N LYS A 108 -3.38 6.38 -26.14
CA LYS A 108 -3.77 7.79 -26.03
C LYS A 108 -5.00 8.11 -26.90
N ILE A 109 -5.08 7.53 -28.11
CA ILE A 109 -6.27 7.66 -28.98
C ILE A 109 -7.51 7.08 -28.31
N GLU A 110 -7.37 5.87 -27.72
CA GLU A 110 -8.47 5.23 -26.98
C GLU A 110 -8.91 6.08 -25.79
N HIS A 111 -7.95 6.67 -25.06
CA HIS A 111 -8.25 7.55 -23.94
C HIS A 111 -8.96 8.84 -24.36
N ILE A 112 -8.56 9.45 -25.47
CA ILE A 112 -9.27 10.61 -26.05
C ILE A 112 -10.72 10.23 -26.38
N ALA A 113 -10.96 9.02 -26.90
CA ALA A 113 -12.30 8.54 -27.19
C ALA A 113 -13.16 8.36 -25.92
N ASP A 114 -12.56 7.89 -24.82
CA ASP A 114 -13.25 7.74 -23.53
C ASP A 114 -13.70 9.08 -22.92
N LEU A 115 -12.98 10.17 -23.20
CA LEU A 115 -13.28 11.52 -22.70
C LEU A 115 -14.29 12.24 -23.63
N ALA A 116 -15.47 11.68 -23.81
CA ALA A 116 -16.46 12.14 -24.82
C ALA A 116 -16.85 13.63 -24.68
N ASP A 117 -16.89 14.16 -23.49
CA ASP A 117 -17.31 15.53 -23.18
C ASP A 117 -16.20 16.58 -23.33
N GLU A 118 -14.92 16.15 -23.40
CA GLU A 118 -13.78 17.06 -23.52
C GLU A 118 -13.58 17.49 -24.98
N THR A 119 -13.42 18.77 -25.21
CA THR A 119 -13.23 19.36 -26.57
C THR A 119 -11.78 19.74 -26.84
N GLU A 120 -10.98 19.95 -25.79
CA GLU A 120 -9.60 20.40 -25.86
C GLU A 120 -8.72 19.49 -25.02
N PHE A 121 -7.54 19.17 -25.53
CA PHE A 121 -6.56 18.29 -24.87
C PHE A 121 -5.23 19.01 -24.72
N SER A 122 -4.63 18.94 -23.53
CA SER A 122 -3.34 19.53 -23.26
C SER A 122 -2.22 18.50 -23.48
N PHE A 123 -1.12 19.02 -24.03
CA PHE A 123 0.10 18.28 -24.31
C PHE A 123 1.31 19.02 -23.78
N TYR A 124 2.36 18.26 -23.51
CA TYR A 124 3.67 18.82 -23.17
C TYR A 124 4.75 18.25 -24.07
N GLN A 125 5.54 19.13 -24.66
CA GLN A 125 6.65 18.79 -25.54
C GLN A 125 7.99 19.02 -24.84
N GLN A 126 8.87 18.04 -24.91
CA GLN A 126 10.27 18.14 -24.48
C GLN A 126 11.18 17.56 -25.58
N GLY A 127 11.84 18.45 -26.31
CA GLY A 127 12.58 18.06 -27.51
C GLY A 127 11.68 17.40 -28.58
N GLU A 128 12.02 16.19 -28.96
CA GLU A 128 11.27 15.36 -29.93
C GLU A 128 10.08 14.61 -29.30
N TYR A 129 10.03 14.50 -27.98
CA TYR A 129 8.97 13.80 -27.27
C TYR A 129 7.77 14.70 -26.96
N VAL A 130 6.57 14.18 -27.16
CA VAL A 130 5.31 14.83 -26.83
C VAL A 130 4.43 13.85 -26.09
N ASP A 131 3.81 14.28 -25.02
CA ASP A 131 2.88 13.50 -24.23
C ASP A 131 1.59 14.27 -23.93
N MET A 132 0.46 13.55 -23.91
CA MET A 132 -0.83 14.07 -23.50
C MET A 132 -0.93 14.07 -21.98
N CYS A 133 -1.08 15.27 -21.37
CA CYS A 133 -1.02 15.43 -19.94
C CYS A 133 -1.62 16.77 -19.51
N ILE A 134 -2.17 16.81 -18.30
CA ILE A 134 -2.74 18.04 -17.71
C ILE A 134 -1.71 18.88 -16.94
N GLY A 135 -0.50 18.36 -16.72
CA GLY A 135 0.55 19.04 -15.97
C GLY A 135 0.23 19.22 -14.48
N PRO A 136 0.91 20.14 -13.77
CA PRO A 136 2.06 20.94 -14.23
C PRO A 136 3.37 20.14 -14.32
N HIS A 137 4.38 20.73 -14.94
CA HIS A 137 5.73 20.16 -15.08
C HIS A 137 6.82 21.16 -14.70
N LEU A 138 8.05 20.65 -14.52
CA LEU A 138 9.25 21.50 -14.47
C LEU A 138 9.42 22.26 -15.79
N CYS A 139 10.01 23.43 -15.75
CA CYS A 139 10.24 24.23 -16.98
C CYS A 139 11.31 23.61 -17.91
N TYR A 140 12.25 22.86 -17.35
CA TYR A 140 13.39 22.28 -18.08
C TYR A 140 13.75 20.89 -17.52
N THR A 141 14.17 19.97 -18.38
CA THR A 141 14.57 18.60 -17.99
C THR A 141 15.77 18.58 -17.03
N LYS A 142 16.69 19.57 -17.09
CA LYS A 142 17.85 19.69 -16.19
C LYS A 142 17.47 19.94 -14.73
N ALA A 143 16.26 20.39 -14.46
CA ALA A 143 15.80 20.63 -13.08
C ALA A 143 15.57 19.30 -12.33
N LEU A 144 15.35 18.20 -13.02
CA LEU A 144 15.34 16.83 -12.44
C LEU A 144 16.79 16.37 -12.20
N LYS A 145 17.18 16.26 -10.92
CA LYS A 145 18.57 15.98 -10.53
C LYS A 145 18.78 14.58 -9.97
N ALA A 146 17.86 14.11 -9.17
CA ALA A 146 17.98 12.86 -8.41
C ALA A 146 16.80 11.94 -8.71
N PHE A 147 17.05 10.83 -9.39
CA PHE A 147 16.06 9.82 -9.73
C PHE A 147 16.70 8.47 -9.93
N LYS A 148 15.89 7.42 -9.84
CA LYS A 148 16.30 6.05 -10.07
C LYS A 148 15.15 5.24 -10.64
N ILE A 149 15.43 4.38 -11.62
CA ILE A 149 14.51 3.32 -12.03
C ILE A 149 14.63 2.17 -11.03
N THR A 150 13.50 1.69 -10.51
CA THR A 150 13.50 0.73 -9.40
C THR A 150 13.18 -0.69 -9.83
N GLN A 151 12.13 -0.88 -10.60
CA GLN A 151 11.66 -2.19 -11.02
C GLN A 151 10.69 -2.11 -12.19
N GLN A 152 10.41 -3.26 -12.78
CA GLN A 152 9.30 -3.44 -13.72
C GLN A 152 8.27 -4.44 -13.18
N SER A 153 7.03 -4.31 -13.62
CA SER A 153 5.93 -5.22 -13.31
C SER A 153 4.91 -5.24 -14.46
N GLY A 154 4.02 -6.23 -14.48
CA GLY A 154 2.86 -6.21 -15.38
C GLY A 154 1.74 -5.34 -14.82
N ALA A 155 1.02 -4.65 -15.69
CA ALA A 155 -0.20 -3.91 -15.37
C ALA A 155 -1.22 -4.08 -16.50
N TYR A 156 -2.45 -4.45 -16.17
CA TYR A 156 -3.50 -4.56 -17.19
C TYR A 156 -4.01 -3.18 -17.59
N TRP A 157 -4.18 -2.96 -18.90
CA TRP A 157 -4.79 -1.74 -19.42
C TRP A 157 -6.16 -1.49 -18.78
N LYS A 158 -6.39 -0.25 -18.32
CA LYS A 158 -7.62 0.16 -17.60
C LYS A 158 -7.91 -0.72 -16.35
N ASN A 159 -6.89 -1.38 -15.80
CA ASN A 159 -7.01 -2.27 -14.63
C ASN A 159 -8.00 -3.44 -14.83
N ASP A 160 -8.23 -3.84 -16.07
CA ASP A 160 -9.10 -4.97 -16.45
C ASP A 160 -8.26 -6.15 -16.94
N LYS A 161 -8.45 -7.32 -16.33
CA LYS A 161 -7.72 -8.56 -16.64
C LYS A 161 -7.98 -9.09 -18.04
N GLU A 162 -9.08 -8.70 -18.66
CA GLU A 162 -9.43 -9.06 -20.05
C GLU A 162 -8.65 -8.22 -21.07
N ASN A 163 -8.10 -7.09 -20.66
CA ASN A 163 -7.30 -6.22 -21.51
C ASN A 163 -5.83 -6.67 -21.57
N LYS A 164 -5.10 -6.10 -22.52
CA LYS A 164 -3.68 -6.38 -22.71
C LYS A 164 -2.87 -6.02 -21.45
N MET A 165 -1.96 -6.90 -21.09
CA MET A 165 -0.99 -6.63 -20.03
C MET A 165 0.16 -5.80 -20.59
N LEU A 166 0.36 -4.62 -20.01
CA LEU A 166 1.43 -3.67 -20.31
C LEU A 166 2.61 -3.89 -19.36
N THR A 167 3.76 -3.35 -19.73
CA THR A 167 4.93 -3.27 -18.87
C THR A 167 4.90 -1.96 -18.09
N ARG A 168 4.77 -2.05 -16.77
CA ARG A 168 4.89 -0.91 -15.85
C ARG A 168 6.34 -0.76 -15.41
N ILE A 169 6.96 0.37 -15.72
CA ILE A 169 8.30 0.70 -15.28
C ILE A 169 8.19 1.73 -14.15
N ASN A 170 8.72 1.37 -12.97
CA ASN A 170 8.64 2.19 -11.78
C ASN A 170 9.95 2.94 -11.54
N GLY A 171 9.84 4.14 -10.99
CA GLY A 171 10.98 4.95 -10.58
C GLY A 171 10.67 5.81 -9.37
N VAL A 172 11.71 6.37 -8.80
CA VAL A 172 11.65 7.35 -7.71
C VAL A 172 12.39 8.61 -8.11
N ALA A 173 11.95 9.76 -7.59
CA ALA A 173 12.65 11.01 -7.78
C ALA A 173 12.54 11.87 -6.51
N PHE A 174 13.62 12.60 -6.23
CA PHE A 174 13.83 13.41 -5.04
C PHE A 174 14.39 14.78 -5.41
N HIS A 175 14.38 15.74 -4.48
CA HIS A 175 14.86 17.09 -4.73
C HIS A 175 16.37 17.12 -4.98
N ASN A 176 17.12 16.24 -4.36
CA ASN A 176 18.58 16.19 -4.43
C ASN A 176 19.14 14.77 -4.28
N GLN A 177 20.42 14.63 -4.55
CA GLN A 177 21.10 13.32 -4.48
C GLN A 177 21.19 12.78 -3.05
N GLU A 178 21.27 13.63 -2.03
CA GLU A 178 21.34 13.20 -0.63
C GLU A 178 20.07 12.48 -0.19
N GLU A 179 18.90 12.97 -0.62
CA GLU A 179 17.61 12.32 -0.37
C GLU A 179 17.51 10.98 -1.10
N LEU A 180 17.98 10.90 -2.34
CA LEU A 180 18.01 9.64 -3.10
C LEU A 180 18.94 8.61 -2.43
N ASP A 181 20.14 9.04 -2.03
CA ASP A 181 21.12 8.15 -1.36
C ASP A 181 20.57 7.65 -0.01
N ALA A 182 19.90 8.51 0.75
CA ALA A 182 19.23 8.14 2.00
C ALA A 182 18.11 7.11 1.76
N TRP A 183 17.31 7.32 0.72
CA TRP A 183 16.27 6.36 0.30
C TRP A 183 16.88 5.02 -0.13
N GLU A 184 17.96 5.02 -0.93
CA GLU A 184 18.65 3.79 -1.34
C GLU A 184 19.17 3.01 -0.15
N LYS A 185 19.78 3.71 0.81
CA LYS A 185 20.26 3.12 2.06
C LYS A 185 19.10 2.49 2.84
N GLN A 186 17.98 3.20 2.97
CA GLN A 186 16.78 2.68 3.64
C GLN A 186 16.24 1.42 2.93
N GLN A 187 16.20 1.41 1.58
CA GLN A 187 15.77 0.23 0.82
C GLN A 187 16.72 -0.96 1.01
N GLN A 188 18.02 -0.71 1.07
CA GLN A 188 19.00 -1.76 1.32
C GLN A 188 18.84 -2.33 2.74
N GLU A 189 18.70 -1.49 3.75
CA GLU A 189 18.43 -1.91 5.12
C GLU A 189 17.11 -2.70 5.23
N ALA A 190 16.05 -2.26 4.52
CA ALA A 190 14.78 -2.98 4.49
C ALA A 190 14.92 -4.39 3.88
N ARG A 191 15.72 -4.54 2.81
CA ARG A 191 16.00 -5.86 2.20
C ARG A 191 16.79 -6.77 3.15
N GLU A 192 17.76 -6.21 3.86
CA GLU A 192 18.56 -6.96 4.85
C GLU A 192 17.73 -7.41 6.04
N ARG A 193 16.73 -6.60 6.45
CA ARG A 193 15.79 -6.90 7.54
C ARG A 193 14.56 -7.68 7.09
N ASP A 194 14.45 -8.08 5.83
CA ASP A 194 13.28 -8.84 5.34
C ASP A 194 13.13 -10.12 6.18
N HIS A 195 11.99 -10.24 6.85
CA HIS A 195 11.69 -11.37 7.73
C HIS A 195 11.77 -12.72 7.01
N ARG A 196 11.50 -12.78 5.69
CA ARG A 196 11.59 -14.00 4.88
C ARG A 196 13.04 -14.44 4.72
N LYS A 197 13.96 -13.48 4.52
CA LYS A 197 15.41 -13.74 4.44
C LYS A 197 15.93 -14.19 5.80
N ILE A 198 15.71 -13.38 6.83
CA ILE A 198 16.14 -13.68 8.21
C ILE A 198 15.51 -14.98 8.71
N GLY A 199 14.21 -15.17 8.46
CA GLY A 199 13.48 -16.38 8.86
C GLY A 199 14.07 -17.66 8.26
N LYS A 200 14.50 -17.62 7.00
CA LYS A 200 15.19 -18.73 6.35
C LYS A 200 16.59 -18.96 6.91
N GLU A 201 17.41 -17.92 7.00
CA GLU A 201 18.79 -17.98 7.48
C GLU A 201 18.87 -18.47 8.94
N MET A 202 18.00 -17.97 9.81
CA MET A 202 17.95 -18.33 11.23
C MET A 202 17.05 -19.54 11.51
N ARG A 203 16.39 -20.11 10.50
CA ARG A 203 15.46 -21.25 10.62
C ARG A 203 14.34 -20.95 11.62
N LEU A 204 13.67 -19.80 11.46
CA LEU A 204 12.61 -19.37 12.36
C LEU A 204 11.23 -19.93 11.98
N PHE A 205 10.90 -19.93 10.70
CA PHE A 205 9.62 -20.45 10.20
C PHE A 205 9.77 -20.98 8.78
N MET A 206 8.75 -21.70 8.33
CA MET A 206 8.64 -22.21 6.98
C MET A 206 7.18 -22.17 6.51
N THR A 207 7.00 -22.22 5.20
CA THR A 207 5.71 -22.44 4.54
C THR A 207 5.83 -23.64 3.61
N ASP A 208 4.76 -24.42 3.46
CA ASP A 208 4.72 -25.58 2.58
C ASP A 208 3.37 -25.63 1.85
N ASP A 209 3.37 -25.92 0.55
CA ASP A 209 2.15 -25.95 -0.26
C ASP A 209 1.19 -27.10 0.16
N LEU A 210 1.70 -28.18 0.75
CA LEU A 210 0.88 -29.27 1.31
C LEU A 210 0.11 -28.83 2.56
N VAL A 211 0.69 -27.92 3.36
CA VAL A 211 0.00 -27.34 4.52
C VAL A 211 -0.98 -26.26 4.05
N GLY A 212 -0.57 -25.46 3.06
CA GLY A 212 -1.40 -24.43 2.46
C GLY A 212 -0.72 -23.06 2.44
N ARG A 213 -1.03 -22.28 1.43
CA ARG A 213 -0.47 -20.93 1.27
C ARG A 213 -1.00 -19.98 2.34
N GLY A 214 -0.10 -19.21 2.93
CA GLY A 214 -0.44 -18.25 4.00
C GLY A 214 -0.62 -18.91 5.37
N LEU A 215 -0.14 -20.14 5.54
CA LEU A 215 -0.13 -20.87 6.81
C LEU A 215 1.32 -21.15 7.25
N PRO A 216 2.00 -20.15 7.83
CA PRO A 216 3.39 -20.33 8.28
C PRO A 216 3.46 -21.26 9.49
N MET A 217 4.49 -22.09 9.51
CA MET A 217 4.83 -22.97 10.63
C MET A 217 6.10 -22.47 11.30
N PHE A 218 6.05 -22.23 12.61
CA PHE A 218 7.23 -21.82 13.37
C PHE A 218 8.09 -23.05 13.71
N LEU A 219 9.37 -22.97 13.37
CA LEU A 219 10.38 -23.95 13.69
C LEU A 219 10.87 -23.75 15.15
N PRO A 220 11.63 -24.68 15.72
CA PRO A 220 12.05 -24.58 17.13
C PRO A 220 12.70 -23.24 17.50
N ASN A 221 13.58 -22.70 16.65
CA ASN A 221 14.19 -21.40 16.92
C ASN A 221 13.14 -20.27 16.91
N GLY A 222 12.24 -20.29 15.93
CA GLY A 222 11.17 -19.28 15.84
C GLY A 222 10.18 -19.40 16.99
N TYR A 223 9.85 -20.61 17.40
CA TYR A 223 8.96 -20.81 18.55
C TYR A 223 9.59 -20.32 19.86
N THR A 224 10.88 -20.48 20.03
CA THR A 224 11.60 -19.89 21.18
C THR A 224 11.47 -18.37 21.20
N VAL A 225 11.66 -17.71 20.06
CA VAL A 225 11.45 -16.25 19.95
C VAL A 225 9.99 -15.89 20.25
N TRP A 226 9.04 -16.64 19.70
CA TRP A 226 7.61 -16.44 19.97
C TRP A 226 7.30 -16.48 21.46
N GLN A 227 7.76 -17.52 22.19
CA GLN A 227 7.53 -17.65 23.63
C GLN A 227 8.10 -16.46 24.41
N GLN A 228 9.30 -16.01 24.06
CA GLN A 228 9.92 -14.85 24.73
C GLN A 228 9.11 -13.57 24.51
N LEU A 229 8.56 -13.35 23.29
CA LEU A 229 7.71 -12.22 23.01
C LEU A 229 6.35 -12.30 23.73
N GLU A 230 5.79 -13.51 23.79
CA GLU A 230 4.53 -13.76 24.50
C GLU A 230 4.68 -13.51 26.01
N ASP A 231 5.72 -14.04 26.64
CA ASP A 231 5.98 -13.85 28.06
C ASP A 231 6.26 -12.38 28.39
N TYR A 232 7.01 -11.69 27.54
CA TYR A 232 7.31 -10.27 27.65
C TYR A 232 6.02 -9.44 27.66
N ILE A 233 5.17 -9.57 26.63
CA ILE A 233 3.96 -8.74 26.51
C ILE A 233 2.94 -9.06 27.61
N LYS A 234 2.74 -10.35 27.93
CA LYS A 234 1.89 -10.76 29.04
C LYS A 234 2.35 -10.21 30.39
N GLY A 235 3.66 -10.11 30.59
CA GLY A 235 4.25 -9.46 31.76
C GLY A 235 3.84 -8.00 31.87
N LYS A 236 4.04 -7.23 30.82
CA LYS A 236 3.68 -5.81 30.71
C LYS A 236 2.17 -5.57 30.91
N GLU A 237 1.34 -6.44 30.40
CA GLU A 237 -0.12 -6.38 30.53
C GLU A 237 -0.59 -6.70 31.93
N ARG A 238 -0.04 -7.76 32.57
CA ARG A 238 -0.37 -8.09 33.96
C ARG A 238 -0.06 -6.94 34.92
N GLU A 239 1.07 -6.27 34.75
CA GLU A 239 1.43 -5.08 35.51
C GLU A 239 0.42 -3.93 35.38
N ARG A 240 -0.31 -3.91 34.24
CA ARG A 240 -1.37 -2.93 33.94
C ARG A 240 -2.78 -3.44 34.23
N GLY A 241 -2.91 -4.60 34.87
CA GLY A 241 -4.18 -5.17 35.31
C GLY A 241 -5.00 -5.86 34.20
N TYR A 242 -4.37 -6.34 33.15
CA TYR A 242 -5.04 -7.17 32.16
C TYR A 242 -5.23 -8.60 32.67
N LEU A 243 -6.39 -9.17 32.40
CA LEU A 243 -6.77 -10.54 32.70
C LEU A 243 -6.70 -11.35 31.41
N HIS A 244 -5.82 -12.34 31.36
CA HIS A 244 -5.66 -13.17 30.17
C HIS A 244 -6.68 -14.31 30.14
N VAL A 245 -7.23 -14.53 28.97
CA VAL A 245 -8.17 -15.62 28.66
C VAL A 245 -7.68 -16.43 27.48
N MET A 246 -8.35 -17.54 27.19
CA MET A 246 -8.16 -18.35 26.00
C MET A 246 -9.53 -18.73 25.46
N THR A 247 -9.79 -18.48 24.18
CA THR A 247 -11.06 -18.76 23.53
C THR A 247 -10.89 -19.67 22.32
N PRO A 248 -11.94 -20.40 21.89
CA PRO A 248 -11.86 -21.31 20.74
C PRO A 248 -11.56 -20.58 19.43
N CYS A 249 -10.82 -21.26 18.53
CA CYS A 249 -10.53 -20.75 17.18
C CYS A 249 -11.73 -20.84 16.22
N ILE A 250 -12.83 -21.47 16.62
CA ILE A 250 -14.06 -21.60 15.85
C ILE A 250 -15.25 -21.10 16.70
N GLY A 251 -16.29 -20.66 16.03
CA GLY A 251 -17.56 -20.29 16.67
C GLY A 251 -18.72 -20.53 15.72
N THR A 252 -19.94 -20.54 16.24
CA THR A 252 -21.12 -20.66 15.39
C THR A 252 -21.30 -19.41 14.53
N VAL A 253 -21.85 -19.57 13.33
CA VAL A 253 -22.21 -18.44 12.45
C VAL A 253 -23.14 -17.46 13.17
N ASN A 254 -24.01 -17.95 14.07
CA ASN A 254 -24.93 -17.10 14.83
C ASN A 254 -24.20 -16.11 15.76
N LEU A 255 -23.08 -16.51 16.36
CA LEU A 255 -22.24 -15.60 17.17
C LEU A 255 -21.77 -14.41 16.34
N TYR A 256 -21.32 -14.68 15.10
CA TYR A 256 -20.82 -13.64 14.18
C TYR A 256 -21.93 -12.84 13.51
N LYS A 257 -23.15 -13.38 13.38
CA LYS A 257 -24.35 -12.62 12.98
C LYS A 257 -24.74 -11.64 14.08
N THR A 258 -24.79 -12.10 15.33
CA THR A 258 -25.14 -11.25 16.49
C THR A 258 -24.17 -10.08 16.65
N SER A 259 -22.88 -10.29 16.36
CA SER A 259 -21.84 -9.24 16.46
C SER A 259 -21.65 -8.41 15.17
N GLY A 260 -22.43 -8.69 14.10
CA GLY A 260 -22.36 -7.97 12.82
C GLY A 260 -21.21 -8.37 11.91
N HIS A 261 -20.26 -9.19 12.36
CA HIS A 261 -19.11 -9.61 11.54
C HIS A 261 -19.54 -10.39 10.29
N TRP A 262 -20.61 -11.17 10.38
CA TRP A 262 -21.11 -11.96 9.25
C TRP A 262 -21.59 -11.08 8.09
N ASP A 263 -22.16 -9.93 8.36
CA ASP A 263 -22.71 -9.03 7.35
C ASP A 263 -21.68 -8.05 6.81
N HIS A 264 -20.73 -7.59 7.66
CA HIS A 264 -19.78 -6.54 7.30
C HIS A 264 -18.36 -7.05 6.97
N TYR A 265 -18.03 -8.30 7.33
CA TYR A 265 -16.69 -8.86 7.18
C TYR A 265 -16.65 -10.20 6.44
N ARG A 266 -17.78 -10.59 5.84
CA ARG A 266 -18.00 -11.91 5.22
C ARG A 266 -16.95 -12.28 4.16
N GLU A 267 -16.53 -11.34 3.36
CA GLU A 267 -15.56 -11.55 2.28
C GLU A 267 -14.17 -11.98 2.79
N ASN A 268 -13.84 -11.60 4.02
CA ASN A 268 -12.58 -11.94 4.67
C ASN A 268 -12.69 -13.16 5.60
N MET A 269 -13.84 -13.82 5.65
CA MET A 269 -14.05 -15.01 6.48
C MET A 269 -13.92 -16.28 5.65
N PHE A 270 -13.36 -17.34 6.24
CA PHE A 270 -13.41 -18.67 5.66
C PHE A 270 -14.86 -19.14 5.47
N PRO A 271 -15.13 -20.04 4.49
CA PRO A 271 -16.46 -20.64 4.33
C PRO A 271 -16.91 -21.33 5.62
N ALA A 272 -18.22 -21.29 5.87
CA ALA A 272 -18.78 -22.01 7.00
C ALA A 272 -18.68 -23.53 6.80
N MET A 273 -18.54 -24.26 7.91
CA MET A 273 -18.53 -25.71 8.00
C MET A 273 -19.83 -26.16 8.62
N GLU A 274 -20.56 -27.05 7.93
CA GLU A 274 -21.79 -27.63 8.46
C GLU A 274 -21.47 -28.88 9.27
N MET A 275 -21.95 -28.94 10.50
CA MET A 275 -21.74 -30.07 11.40
C MET A 275 -22.95 -30.26 12.33
N GLU A 276 -23.58 -31.44 12.27
CA GLU A 276 -24.71 -31.81 13.14
C GLU A 276 -25.90 -30.84 13.12
N GLY A 277 -26.11 -30.13 11.99
CA GLY A 277 -27.19 -29.15 11.82
C GLY A 277 -26.85 -27.75 12.31
N GLU A 278 -25.61 -27.52 12.72
CA GLU A 278 -25.08 -26.20 13.07
C GLU A 278 -23.99 -25.78 12.07
N SER A 279 -23.92 -24.48 11.82
CA SER A 279 -22.89 -23.88 10.94
C SER A 279 -21.80 -23.24 11.80
N TYR A 280 -20.56 -23.68 11.62
CA TYR A 280 -19.38 -23.16 12.30
C TYR A 280 -18.47 -22.41 11.33
N VAL A 281 -17.67 -21.49 11.84
CA VAL A 281 -16.70 -20.74 11.06
C VAL A 281 -15.41 -20.54 11.85
N LEU A 282 -14.27 -20.53 11.15
CA LEU A 282 -13.00 -20.07 11.71
C LEU A 282 -13.14 -18.59 12.11
N ARG A 283 -12.71 -18.23 13.31
CA ARG A 283 -12.84 -16.87 13.80
C ARG A 283 -11.95 -15.89 13.03
N PRO A 284 -12.50 -14.80 12.46
CA PRO A 284 -11.69 -13.74 11.86
C PRO A 284 -11.15 -12.77 12.91
N MET A 285 -11.81 -12.72 14.08
CA MET A 285 -11.54 -11.89 15.27
C MET A 285 -12.11 -12.57 16.51
N ASN A 286 -11.47 -12.37 17.65
CA ASN A 286 -11.88 -12.93 18.93
C ASN A 286 -12.89 -12.06 19.71
N CYS A 287 -13.21 -10.85 19.23
CA CYS A 287 -14.11 -9.91 19.91
C CYS A 287 -15.42 -10.54 20.43
N PRO A 288 -16.18 -11.30 19.62
CA PRO A 288 -17.44 -11.88 20.08
C PRO A 288 -17.28 -12.84 21.27
N HIS A 289 -16.16 -13.58 21.31
CA HIS A 289 -15.87 -14.51 22.40
C HIS A 289 -15.57 -13.74 23.71
N HIS A 290 -14.83 -12.64 23.65
CA HIS A 290 -14.57 -11.80 24.84
C HIS A 290 -15.86 -11.17 25.37
N MET A 291 -16.78 -10.76 24.48
CA MET A 291 -18.10 -10.27 24.89
C MET A 291 -18.89 -11.34 25.65
N MET A 292 -18.82 -12.60 25.19
CA MET A 292 -19.48 -13.72 25.88
C MET A 292 -18.83 -14.02 27.23
N ILE A 293 -17.50 -13.92 27.35
CA ILE A 293 -16.81 -14.06 28.66
C ILE A 293 -17.26 -12.97 29.60
N TYR A 294 -17.30 -11.71 29.14
CA TYR A 294 -17.78 -10.59 29.97
C TYR A 294 -19.24 -10.78 30.39
N ALA A 295 -20.11 -11.21 29.49
CA ALA A 295 -21.53 -11.43 29.74
C ALA A 295 -21.84 -12.67 30.64
N ASN A 296 -20.86 -13.52 30.93
CA ASN A 296 -21.05 -14.75 31.70
C ASN A 296 -21.49 -14.51 33.16
N GLN A 297 -21.22 -13.32 33.67
CA GLN A 297 -21.60 -12.94 35.02
C GLN A 297 -21.94 -11.44 35.11
N PRO A 298 -22.80 -11.01 36.05
CA PRO A 298 -23.08 -9.60 36.26
C PRO A 298 -21.83 -8.88 36.81
N HIS A 299 -21.58 -7.67 36.32
CA HIS A 299 -20.49 -6.80 36.77
C HIS A 299 -21.05 -5.54 37.45
N SER A 300 -20.44 -5.14 38.56
CA SER A 300 -20.71 -3.81 39.14
C SER A 300 -19.90 -2.75 38.38
N TYR A 301 -20.46 -1.57 38.16
CA TYR A 301 -19.75 -0.43 37.58
C TYR A 301 -18.49 -0.06 38.38
N ARG A 302 -18.41 -0.43 39.67
CA ARG A 302 -17.21 -0.22 40.53
C ARG A 302 -16.06 -1.15 40.18
N GLN A 303 -16.29 -2.22 39.43
CA GLN A 303 -15.25 -3.14 38.96
C GLN A 303 -14.61 -2.67 37.67
N LEU A 304 -15.22 -1.68 36.99
CA LEU A 304 -14.68 -1.12 35.75
C LEU A 304 -13.51 -0.16 36.02
N PRO A 305 -12.51 -0.14 35.14
CA PRO A 305 -12.41 -0.87 33.89
C PRO A 305 -12.00 -2.33 34.08
N ILE A 306 -12.55 -3.23 33.27
CA ILE A 306 -12.12 -4.63 33.15
C ILE A 306 -11.41 -4.78 31.81
N ARG A 307 -10.17 -5.29 31.81
CA ARG A 307 -9.34 -5.48 30.63
C ARG A 307 -9.12 -6.96 30.40
N ILE A 308 -9.67 -7.51 29.33
CA ILE A 308 -9.53 -8.93 28.96
C ILE A 308 -8.59 -9.01 27.76
N GLY A 309 -7.44 -9.68 27.92
CA GLY A 309 -6.44 -9.88 26.89
C GLY A 309 -6.31 -11.35 26.46
N GLU A 310 -5.92 -11.58 25.25
CA GLU A 310 -5.65 -12.90 24.68
C GLU A 310 -4.52 -12.82 23.65
N ILE A 311 -3.66 -13.83 23.66
CA ILE A 311 -2.80 -14.10 22.50
C ILE A 311 -3.64 -14.91 21.52
N ALA A 312 -4.37 -14.19 20.68
CA ALA A 312 -5.45 -14.72 19.86
C ALA A 312 -4.96 -15.25 18.51
N HIS A 313 -5.33 -16.47 18.15
CA HIS A 313 -5.14 -17.03 16.82
C HIS A 313 -6.37 -16.74 15.96
N ASP A 314 -6.21 -15.92 14.92
CA ASP A 314 -7.27 -15.52 14.01
C ASP A 314 -7.02 -15.99 12.58
N PHE A 315 -8.11 -16.12 11.80
CA PHE A 315 -8.09 -16.69 10.47
C PHE A 315 -8.82 -15.79 9.48
N ARG A 316 -8.13 -15.37 8.41
CA ARG A 316 -8.72 -14.52 7.37
C ARG A 316 -8.53 -15.12 6.00
N TYR A 317 -9.58 -15.06 5.19
CA TYR A 317 -9.53 -15.50 3.80
C TYR A 317 -8.84 -14.44 2.95
N GLU A 318 -7.51 -14.48 2.98
CA GLU A 318 -6.66 -13.59 2.18
C GLU A 318 -6.47 -14.15 0.77
N SER A 319 -6.51 -13.28 -0.26
CA SER A 319 -6.20 -13.69 -1.62
C SER A 319 -4.73 -14.09 -1.76
N SER A 320 -4.44 -15.03 -2.66
CA SER A 320 -3.06 -15.55 -2.81
C SER A 320 -2.05 -14.45 -3.20
N GLY A 321 -2.48 -13.42 -3.92
CA GLY A 321 -1.62 -12.31 -4.34
C GLY A 321 -1.26 -11.33 -3.23
N THR A 322 -1.97 -11.34 -2.10
CA THR A 322 -1.71 -10.45 -0.96
C THR A 322 -0.84 -11.09 0.12
N LEU A 323 -0.58 -12.40 0.03
CA LEU A 323 0.19 -13.11 1.04
C LEU A 323 1.65 -12.67 1.06
N LYS A 324 2.20 -12.44 2.28
CA LYS A 324 3.58 -11.95 2.47
C LYS A 324 4.22 -12.57 3.72
N GLY A 325 4.78 -13.76 3.60
CA GLY A 325 5.47 -14.45 4.69
C GLY A 325 4.63 -14.55 5.96
N ILE A 326 5.19 -14.12 7.11
CA ILE A 326 4.48 -14.03 8.41
C ILE A 326 3.78 -12.67 8.59
N GLU A 327 4.06 -11.67 7.76
CA GLU A 327 3.49 -10.33 7.84
C GLU A 327 2.00 -10.32 7.44
N ARG A 328 1.64 -11.13 6.44
CA ARG A 328 0.27 -11.29 5.99
C ARG A 328 0.00 -12.74 5.61
N GLY A 329 -0.68 -13.46 6.48
CA GLY A 329 -1.06 -14.86 6.33
C GLY A 329 -2.56 -15.06 6.44
N ARG A 330 -3.01 -16.29 6.18
CA ARG A 330 -4.39 -16.74 6.41
C ARG A 330 -4.65 -17.18 7.84
N HIS A 331 -3.58 -17.47 8.57
CA HIS A 331 -3.55 -17.69 10.01
C HIS A 331 -2.47 -16.77 10.58
N PHE A 332 -2.80 -16.06 11.64
CA PHE A 332 -1.89 -15.17 12.35
C PHE A 332 -2.27 -15.10 13.81
N CYS A 333 -1.38 -14.58 14.62
CA CYS A 333 -1.63 -14.36 16.04
C CYS A 333 -1.60 -12.87 16.34
N GLN A 334 -2.55 -12.44 17.16
CA GLN A 334 -2.61 -11.06 17.67
C GLN A 334 -2.52 -11.07 19.19
N ASN A 335 -1.77 -10.13 19.73
CA ASN A 335 -1.94 -9.74 21.12
C ASN A 335 -3.10 -8.75 21.17
N ASP A 336 -4.28 -9.26 21.51
CA ASP A 336 -5.53 -8.52 21.43
C ASP A 336 -6.18 -8.37 22.80
N ALA A 337 -6.91 -7.27 22.99
CA ALA A 337 -7.59 -7.00 24.24
C ALA A 337 -8.90 -6.24 24.04
N HIS A 338 -9.87 -6.50 24.93
CA HIS A 338 -11.14 -5.78 25.01
C HIS A 338 -11.28 -5.15 26.39
N LEU A 339 -11.47 -3.83 26.39
CA LEU A 339 -11.57 -3.02 27.61
C LEU A 339 -13.01 -2.61 27.84
N PHE A 340 -13.58 -3.09 28.94
CA PHE A 340 -14.94 -2.75 29.39
C PHE A 340 -14.83 -1.63 30.40
N CYS A 341 -15.32 -0.44 30.03
CA CYS A 341 -15.18 0.77 30.84
C CYS A 341 -16.42 1.67 30.74
N THR A 342 -16.54 2.64 31.65
CA THR A 342 -17.57 3.68 31.53
C THR A 342 -17.15 4.74 30.52
N PRO A 343 -18.09 5.55 29.98
CA PRO A 343 -17.74 6.65 29.07
C PRO A 343 -16.67 7.60 29.62
N GLU A 344 -16.73 7.89 30.92
CA GLU A 344 -15.79 8.79 31.61
C GLU A 344 -14.36 8.19 31.66
N GLN A 345 -14.24 6.86 31.63
CA GLN A 345 -12.97 6.14 31.67
C GLN A 345 -12.32 6.00 30.29
N ILE A 346 -13.02 6.21 29.17
CA ILE A 346 -12.52 5.99 27.81
C ILE A 346 -11.19 6.72 27.60
N LYS A 347 -11.14 8.01 27.93
CA LYS A 347 -9.93 8.83 27.71
C LYS A 347 -8.70 8.27 28.46
N SER A 348 -8.88 7.84 29.70
CA SER A 348 -7.80 7.28 30.52
C SER A 348 -7.38 5.90 30.02
N GLU A 349 -8.33 5.07 29.57
CA GLU A 349 -8.02 3.74 29.04
C GLU A 349 -7.28 3.82 27.69
N VAL A 350 -7.73 4.71 26.78
CA VAL A 350 -6.97 4.96 25.53
C VAL A 350 -5.55 5.45 25.81
N ALA A 351 -5.38 6.37 26.78
CA ALA A 351 -4.05 6.83 27.16
C ALA A 351 -3.16 5.71 27.73
N ASN A 352 -3.74 4.79 28.53
CA ASN A 352 -3.04 3.64 29.09
C ASN A 352 -2.60 2.64 27.98
N VAL A 353 -3.47 2.39 27.00
CA VAL A 353 -3.13 1.55 25.82
C VAL A 353 -2.00 2.19 25.02
N CYS A 354 -2.08 3.49 24.74
CA CYS A 354 -1.00 4.22 24.04
C CYS A 354 0.32 4.14 24.81
N ALA A 355 0.28 4.31 26.14
CA ALA A 355 1.46 4.19 26.99
C ALA A 355 2.09 2.79 26.92
N LEU A 356 1.28 1.72 26.90
CA LEU A 356 1.77 0.35 26.71
C LEU A 356 2.46 0.19 25.35
N ILE A 357 1.84 0.69 24.30
CA ILE A 357 2.40 0.61 22.94
C ILE A 357 3.74 1.36 22.86
N PHE A 358 3.82 2.57 23.42
CA PHE A 358 5.06 3.36 23.42
C PHE A 358 6.16 2.74 24.26
N ASP A 359 5.81 2.10 25.37
CA ASP A 359 6.79 1.34 26.17
C ASP A 359 7.37 0.17 25.35
N VAL A 360 6.53 -0.57 24.64
CA VAL A 360 6.97 -1.65 23.75
C VAL A 360 7.85 -1.12 22.63
N TYR A 361 7.45 -0.03 21.96
CA TYR A 361 8.25 0.58 20.89
C TYR A 361 9.63 1.02 21.39
N LYS A 362 9.69 1.60 22.60
CA LYS A 362 10.94 1.99 23.23
C LYS A 362 11.84 0.77 23.50
N ASP A 363 11.28 -0.30 24.05
CA ASP A 363 12.05 -1.51 24.39
C ASP A 363 12.61 -2.20 23.14
N PHE A 364 11.88 -2.13 22.00
CA PHE A 364 12.32 -2.67 20.70
C PHE A 364 13.06 -1.65 19.82
N ASN A 365 13.37 -0.44 20.34
CA ASN A 365 14.03 0.63 19.61
C ASN A 365 13.31 1.01 18.29
N ILE A 366 11.98 0.99 18.30
CA ILE A 366 11.13 1.47 17.22
C ILE A 366 10.92 2.96 17.44
N THR A 367 11.65 3.80 16.69
CA THR A 367 11.67 5.27 16.87
C THR A 367 10.94 6.02 15.77
N ASP A 368 10.73 5.40 14.61
CA ASP A 368 10.08 5.99 13.46
C ASP A 368 8.66 5.42 13.32
N TYR A 369 7.68 6.19 13.78
CA TYR A 369 6.26 5.84 13.68
C TYR A 369 5.38 7.09 13.59
N ARG A 370 4.21 6.93 12.97
CA ARG A 370 3.18 7.96 12.86
C ARG A 370 1.90 7.49 13.56
N CYS A 371 1.38 8.30 14.46
CA CYS A 371 0.07 8.09 15.06
C CYS A 371 -1.01 8.75 14.19
N VAL A 372 -2.03 7.99 13.82
CA VAL A 372 -3.16 8.47 13.02
C VAL A 372 -4.46 8.13 13.75
N LEU A 373 -5.30 9.14 13.95
CA LEU A 373 -6.67 8.93 14.39
C LEU A 373 -7.57 8.77 13.16
N SER A 374 -8.07 7.54 12.96
CA SER A 374 -9.05 7.27 11.90
C SER A 374 -10.42 7.72 12.34
N LEU A 375 -11.05 8.53 11.51
CA LEU A 375 -12.43 9.00 11.73
C LEU A 375 -13.38 8.27 10.77
N ARG A 376 -14.66 8.21 11.11
CA ARG A 376 -15.69 7.71 10.21
C ARG A 376 -15.89 8.64 9.02
N ASP A 377 -16.32 8.10 7.88
CA ASP A 377 -16.83 8.90 6.77
C ASP A 377 -18.31 9.24 7.01
N PRO A 378 -18.66 10.50 7.29
CA PRO A 378 -20.04 10.90 7.54
C PRO A 378 -20.95 10.77 6.32
N ALA A 379 -20.40 10.61 5.11
CA ALA A 379 -21.15 10.40 3.88
C ALA A 379 -21.57 8.93 3.69
N ASP A 380 -20.82 7.97 4.25
CA ASP A 380 -21.09 6.54 4.13
C ASP A 380 -21.97 6.01 5.28
N LYS A 381 -23.26 6.32 5.21
CA LYS A 381 -24.26 5.88 6.21
C LYS A 381 -24.55 4.37 6.19
N LYS A 382 -24.08 3.63 5.18
CA LYS A 382 -24.22 2.17 5.15
C LYS A 382 -23.19 1.47 6.01
N LYS A 383 -22.00 2.05 6.11
CA LYS A 383 -20.86 1.49 6.83
C LYS A 383 -20.70 2.01 8.25
N TYR A 384 -21.13 3.25 8.50
CA TYR A 384 -20.95 3.92 9.77
C TYR A 384 -22.27 4.39 10.35
N HIS A 385 -22.42 4.28 11.67
CA HIS A 385 -23.55 4.85 12.40
C HIS A 385 -23.38 6.37 12.55
N ASP A 386 -24.51 7.08 12.66
CA ASP A 386 -24.50 8.50 13.05
C ASP A 386 -24.08 8.62 14.53
N ASP A 387 -23.56 9.78 14.93
CA ASP A 387 -23.35 10.10 16.34
C ASP A 387 -24.74 10.32 16.99
N ASP A 388 -25.00 9.67 18.12
CA ASP A 388 -26.19 9.90 18.95
C ASP A 388 -26.08 11.20 19.76
#